data_af34164634a8b86a2b3b4b0175613d09
#
_entry.id   af34164634a8b86a2b3b4b0175613d09
#
_cell.length_a   1.000
_cell.length_b   1.000
_cell.length_c   1.000
_cell.angle_alpha   90.00
_cell.angle_beta   90.00
_cell.angle_gamma   90.00
#
_symmetry.space_group_name_H-M   'P 1'
#
loop_
_entity.id
_entity.type
_entity.pdbx_description
1 polymer ?
#
loop_
_entity_poly.entity_id
_entity_poly.type
_entity_poly.pdbx_seq_one_letter_code
_entity_poly.pdbx_strand_id
1 'polypeptide(L)'
;MSGVQIPPPRPLNDMKDFLKEMLGNPFGINKFLNLKYLSSKGEEHYFSVTFDESSMNPRGFVQGGMITAALDQASSMAFIGENNGTAAPLTTDLHVLFHRSLPLGEAKITVKFIKIGRQIATMEARIFDENDKLVATLMHTAINFAIPKQED
;
A
#
# COMPACT_ATOMS: atom_id res chain seq x y z
N MET A 1 -12.84 7.20 -20.87
CA MET A 1 -12.17 6.87 -19.61
C MET A 1 -10.79 6.35 -19.95
N SER A 2 -9.73 7.12 -19.71
CA SER A 2 -8.37 6.62 -19.83
C SER A 2 -8.09 5.73 -18.63
N GLY A 3 -8.13 4.40 -18.81
CA GLY A 3 -7.71 3.47 -17.80
C GLY A 3 -6.26 3.74 -17.40
N VAL A 4 -5.94 3.64 -16.12
CA VAL A 4 -4.55 3.63 -15.65
C VAL A 4 -3.87 2.46 -16.36
N GLN A 5 -2.95 2.77 -17.27
CA GLN A 5 -2.14 1.73 -17.91
C GLN A 5 -1.13 1.22 -16.89
N ILE A 6 -1.32 -0.01 -16.46
CA ILE A 6 -0.32 -0.69 -15.65
C ILE A 6 0.79 -1.11 -16.62
N PRO A 7 2.03 -0.64 -16.42
CA PRO A 7 3.14 -0.99 -17.29
C PRO A 7 3.38 -2.51 -17.31
N PRO A 8 3.95 -3.06 -18.39
CA PRO A 8 4.23 -4.49 -18.50
C PRO A 8 5.16 -4.97 -17.38
N PRO A 9 5.10 -6.25 -17.02
CA PRO A 9 5.94 -6.81 -15.96
C PRO A 9 7.42 -6.62 -16.29
N ARG A 10 8.16 -6.06 -15.33
CA ARG A 10 9.61 -5.84 -15.42
C ARG A 10 10.39 -6.95 -14.70
N PRO A 11 11.66 -7.18 -15.05
CA PRO A 11 12.51 -8.11 -14.31
C PRO A 11 12.55 -7.78 -12.81
N LEU A 12 12.74 -8.80 -11.97
CA LEU A 12 12.77 -8.69 -10.50
C LEU A 12 13.71 -7.61 -9.95
N ASN A 13 14.80 -7.31 -10.67
CA ASN A 13 15.76 -6.28 -10.28
C ASN A 13 15.20 -4.86 -10.38
N ASP A 14 14.08 -4.67 -11.11
CA ASP A 14 13.45 -3.37 -11.35
C ASP A 14 12.18 -3.15 -10.51
N MET A 15 11.83 -4.09 -9.62
CA MET A 15 10.60 -4.00 -8.83
C MET A 15 10.54 -2.70 -8.02
N LYS A 16 11.66 -2.30 -7.42
CA LYS A 16 11.78 -1.07 -6.64
C LYS A 16 11.49 0.17 -7.49
N ASP A 17 12.00 0.20 -8.71
CA ASP A 17 11.79 1.32 -9.64
C ASP A 17 10.36 1.32 -10.17
N PHE A 18 9.81 0.15 -10.47
CA PHE A 18 8.40 -0.02 -10.86
C PHE A 18 7.44 0.50 -9.78
N LEU A 19 7.64 0.11 -8.51
CA LEU A 19 6.80 0.58 -7.41
C LEU A 19 6.97 2.08 -7.16
N LYS A 20 8.17 2.62 -7.29
CA LYS A 20 8.41 4.06 -7.20
C LYS A 20 7.70 4.83 -8.31
N GLU A 21 7.74 4.31 -9.53
CA GLU A 21 7.05 4.90 -10.68
C GLU A 21 5.53 4.90 -10.47
N MET A 22 4.95 3.78 -10.04
CA MET A 22 3.52 3.68 -9.75
C MET A 22 3.07 4.64 -8.66
N LEU A 23 3.81 4.73 -7.56
CA LEU A 23 3.50 5.62 -6.45
C LEU A 23 3.77 7.09 -6.76
N GLY A 24 4.70 7.37 -7.66
CA GLY A 24 4.97 8.71 -8.18
C GLY A 24 3.91 9.22 -9.16
N ASN A 25 2.97 8.37 -9.59
CA ASN A 25 1.90 8.77 -10.48
C ASN A 25 0.92 9.72 -9.75
N PRO A 26 0.69 10.95 -10.27
CA PRO A 26 -0.13 11.96 -9.59
C PRO A 26 -1.64 11.72 -9.71
N PHE A 27 -2.08 10.54 -10.12
CA PHE A 27 -3.50 10.22 -10.32
C PHE A 27 -4.09 9.42 -9.14
N GLY A 28 -5.40 9.60 -8.95
CA GLY A 28 -6.16 8.86 -7.97
C GLY A 28 -5.67 9.08 -6.54
N ILE A 29 -5.69 8.02 -5.77
CA ILE A 29 -5.34 8.04 -4.34
C ILE A 29 -3.87 8.43 -4.10
N ASN A 30 -2.98 8.15 -5.03
CA ASN A 30 -1.57 8.52 -4.91
C ASN A 30 -1.34 10.04 -4.85
N LYS A 31 -2.30 10.82 -5.36
CA LYS A 31 -2.28 12.27 -5.25
C LYS A 31 -2.47 12.77 -3.81
N PHE A 32 -3.26 12.04 -3.03
CA PHE A 32 -3.58 12.38 -1.63
C PHE A 32 -2.64 11.72 -0.63
N LEU A 33 -2.20 10.50 -0.95
CA LEU A 33 -1.27 9.77 -0.12
C LEU A 33 0.15 10.02 -0.61
N ASN A 34 0.93 10.74 0.15
CA ASN A 34 2.36 10.88 -0.10
C ASN A 34 3.08 9.61 0.36
N LEU A 35 2.77 8.50 -0.32
CA LEU A 35 3.27 7.16 -0.04
C LEU A 35 4.50 6.88 -0.92
N LYS A 36 5.58 6.43 -0.28
CA LYS A 36 6.83 6.07 -0.96
C LYS A 36 7.24 4.65 -0.60
N TYR A 37 7.66 3.90 -1.61
CA TYR A 37 8.30 2.60 -1.41
C TYR A 37 9.75 2.78 -0.99
N LEU A 38 10.16 2.15 0.09
CA LEU A 38 11.52 2.27 0.62
C LEU A 38 12.39 1.06 0.24
N SER A 39 11.95 -0.14 0.63
CA SER A 39 12.74 -1.36 0.47
C SER A 39 11.91 -2.61 0.75
N SER A 40 12.51 -3.76 0.54
CA SER A 40 11.99 -5.04 1.03
C SER A 40 13.10 -5.87 1.67
N LYS A 41 12.71 -6.74 2.58
CA LYS A 41 13.57 -7.76 3.19
C LYS A 41 12.79 -9.06 3.27
N GLY A 42 13.19 -10.06 2.47
CA GLY A 42 12.37 -11.26 2.28
C GLY A 42 11.01 -10.91 1.70
N GLU A 43 9.94 -11.35 2.35
CA GLU A 43 8.55 -11.07 1.96
C GLU A 43 7.96 -9.84 2.66
N GLU A 44 8.76 -9.09 3.38
CA GLU A 44 8.33 -7.87 4.08
C GLU A 44 8.72 -6.63 3.30
N HIS A 45 7.74 -5.75 3.07
CA HIS A 45 7.89 -4.49 2.34
C HIS A 45 7.77 -3.29 3.27
N TYR A 46 8.54 -2.25 2.98
CA TYR A 46 8.63 -1.04 3.79
C TYR A 46 8.27 0.18 2.96
N PHE A 47 7.39 1.02 3.53
CA PHE A 47 6.93 2.27 2.93
C PHE A 47 7.07 3.41 3.94
N SER A 48 7.13 4.63 3.44
CA SER A 48 6.86 5.84 4.22
C SER A 48 5.63 6.54 3.67
N VAL A 49 4.91 7.21 4.55
CA VAL A 49 3.76 8.05 4.20
C VAL A 49 3.86 9.36 4.99
N THR A 50 3.51 10.47 4.36
CA THR A 50 3.47 11.77 5.04
C THR A 50 2.05 12.33 4.98
N PHE A 51 1.47 12.57 6.15
CA PHE A 51 0.13 13.14 6.29
C PHE A 51 0.23 14.64 6.58
N ASP A 52 -0.46 15.43 5.79
CA ASP A 52 -0.62 16.86 5.98
C ASP A 52 -2.02 17.19 6.56
N GLU A 53 -2.33 18.49 6.65
CA GLU A 53 -3.59 18.97 7.20
C GLU A 53 -4.83 18.47 6.45
N SER A 54 -4.72 18.07 5.18
CA SER A 54 -5.83 17.51 4.40
C SER A 54 -6.33 16.16 4.96
N SER A 55 -5.50 15.50 5.75
CA SER A 55 -5.80 14.21 6.39
C SER A 55 -6.29 14.34 7.83
N MET A 56 -6.39 15.55 8.34
CA MET A 56 -6.64 15.83 9.76
C MET A 56 -8.10 15.66 10.16
N ASN A 57 -8.34 15.00 11.28
CA ASN A 57 -9.63 14.97 11.93
C ASN A 57 -9.85 16.23 12.83
N PRO A 58 -11.07 16.47 13.37
CA PRO A 58 -11.33 17.63 14.23
C PRO A 58 -10.47 17.72 15.50
N ARG A 59 -9.83 16.65 15.91
CA ARG A 59 -8.95 16.59 17.08
C ARG A 59 -7.49 16.93 16.78
N GLY A 60 -7.15 17.21 15.51
CA GLY A 60 -5.78 17.54 15.10
C GLY A 60 -4.88 16.33 14.79
N PHE A 61 -5.44 15.12 14.69
CA PHE A 61 -4.73 13.90 14.33
C PHE A 61 -5.12 13.41 12.94
N VAL A 62 -4.36 12.49 12.40
CA VAL A 62 -4.72 11.84 11.12
C VAL A 62 -6.05 11.09 11.28
N GLN A 63 -6.97 11.32 10.35
CA GLN A 63 -8.27 10.68 10.33
C GLN A 63 -8.12 9.18 10.04
N GLY A 64 -8.88 8.34 10.78
CA GLY A 64 -8.74 6.88 10.70
C GLY A 64 -8.93 6.31 9.31
N GLY A 65 -9.84 6.86 8.50
CA GLY A 65 -10.03 6.48 7.11
C GLY A 65 -8.81 6.77 6.23
N MET A 66 -8.06 7.84 6.52
CA MET A 66 -6.82 8.16 5.81
C MET A 66 -5.70 7.18 6.16
N ILE A 67 -5.61 6.77 7.43
CA ILE A 67 -4.69 5.70 7.86
C ILE A 67 -5.04 4.40 7.15
N THR A 68 -6.33 4.05 7.10
CA THR A 68 -6.82 2.86 6.41
C THR A 68 -6.49 2.90 4.92
N ALA A 69 -6.69 4.04 4.26
CA ALA A 69 -6.36 4.23 2.85
C ALA A 69 -4.86 4.04 2.57
N ALA A 70 -3.99 4.55 3.45
CA ALA A 70 -2.55 4.37 3.33
C ALA A 70 -2.13 2.90 3.49
N LEU A 71 -2.71 2.19 4.45
CA LEU A 71 -2.45 0.77 4.69
C LEU A 71 -2.97 -0.10 3.52
N ASP A 72 -4.17 0.19 3.01
CA ASP A 72 -4.74 -0.48 1.83
C ASP A 72 -3.84 -0.27 0.60
N GLN A 73 -3.45 0.96 0.33
CA GLN A 73 -2.59 1.28 -0.81
C GLN A 73 -1.21 0.62 -0.69
N ALA A 74 -0.58 0.66 0.49
CA ALA A 74 0.72 0.04 0.70
C ALA A 74 0.67 -1.48 0.50
N SER A 75 -0.33 -2.16 1.08
CA SER A 75 -0.49 -3.61 0.93
C SER A 75 -0.83 -4.01 -0.51
N SER A 76 -1.64 -3.21 -1.20
CA SER A 76 -1.94 -3.42 -2.62
C SER A 76 -0.70 -3.25 -3.51
N MET A 77 0.11 -2.23 -3.26
CA MET A 77 1.36 -2.01 -3.99
C MET A 77 2.37 -3.13 -3.75
N ALA A 78 2.52 -3.57 -2.50
CA ALA A 78 3.37 -4.72 -2.17
C ALA A 78 2.93 -5.99 -2.91
N PHE A 79 1.62 -6.25 -2.95
CA PHE A 79 1.06 -7.39 -3.69
C PHE A 79 1.38 -7.31 -5.20
N ILE A 80 1.15 -6.16 -5.82
CA ILE A 80 1.45 -5.96 -7.24
C ILE A 80 2.95 -6.16 -7.50
N GLY A 81 3.80 -5.66 -6.62
CA GLY A 81 5.24 -5.84 -6.70
C GLY A 81 5.67 -7.30 -6.61
N GLU A 82 5.15 -8.07 -5.65
CA GLU A 82 5.46 -9.50 -5.51
C GLU A 82 5.01 -10.34 -6.72
N ASN A 83 3.97 -9.93 -7.41
CA ASN A 83 3.48 -10.56 -8.63
C ASN A 83 4.09 -9.96 -9.91
N ASN A 84 5.13 -9.15 -9.80
CA ASN A 84 5.81 -8.50 -10.94
C ASN A 84 4.86 -7.74 -11.88
N GLY A 85 3.82 -7.13 -11.33
CA GLY A 85 2.80 -6.41 -12.11
C GLY A 85 1.85 -7.30 -12.92
N THR A 86 1.88 -8.62 -12.73
CA THR A 86 1.00 -9.55 -13.47
C THR A 86 -0.36 -9.74 -12.80
N ALA A 87 -0.50 -9.32 -11.56
CA ALA A 87 -1.73 -9.42 -10.80
C ALA A 87 -1.89 -8.21 -9.88
N ALA A 88 -3.14 -7.85 -9.62
CA ALA A 88 -3.54 -6.83 -8.65
C ALA A 88 -4.52 -7.42 -7.64
N PRO A 89 -4.57 -6.90 -6.41
CA PRO A 89 -5.55 -7.33 -5.45
C PRO A 89 -6.91 -6.70 -5.75
N LEU A 90 -7.96 -7.51 -5.77
CA LEU A 90 -9.34 -7.04 -5.70
C LEU A 90 -9.81 -7.24 -4.26
N THR A 91 -9.82 -6.17 -3.49
CA THR A 91 -10.11 -6.20 -2.06
C THR A 91 -11.50 -6.74 -1.76
N THR A 92 -11.58 -7.73 -0.88
CA THR A 92 -12.84 -8.29 -0.38
C THR A 92 -13.09 -7.94 1.07
N ASP A 93 -12.04 -7.70 1.86
CA ASP A 93 -12.13 -7.37 3.27
C ASP A 93 -10.94 -6.56 3.75
N LEU A 94 -11.23 -5.52 4.53
CA LEU A 94 -10.25 -4.73 5.27
C LEU A 94 -10.68 -4.68 6.74
N HIS A 95 -9.87 -5.27 7.59
CA HIS A 95 -10.07 -5.22 9.04
C HIS A 95 -8.95 -4.40 9.68
N VAL A 96 -9.31 -3.27 10.29
CA VAL A 96 -8.34 -2.34 10.87
C VAL A 96 -8.57 -2.21 12.37
N LEU A 97 -7.49 -2.33 13.13
CA LEU A 97 -7.44 -2.02 14.54
C LEU A 97 -6.58 -0.78 14.76
N PHE A 98 -7.14 0.23 15.38
CA PHE A 98 -6.43 1.45 15.78
C PHE A 98 -5.99 1.35 17.24
N HIS A 99 -4.68 1.44 17.47
CA HIS A 99 -4.09 1.28 18.80
C HIS A 99 -3.82 2.62 19.48
N ARG A 100 -3.58 3.68 18.68
CA ARG A 100 -3.33 5.04 19.14
C ARG A 100 -3.58 6.08 18.07
N SER A 101 -3.70 7.34 18.47
CA SER A 101 -3.77 8.47 17.54
C SER A 101 -2.44 8.67 16.83
N LEU A 102 -2.50 9.07 15.55
CA LEU A 102 -1.33 9.39 14.73
C LEU A 102 -1.25 10.91 14.54
N PRO A 103 -0.19 11.58 15.01
CA PRO A 103 0.07 12.96 14.66
C PRO A 103 0.30 13.14 13.15
N LEU A 104 0.05 14.35 12.64
CA LEU A 104 0.44 14.71 11.27
C LEU A 104 1.96 14.57 11.11
N GLY A 105 2.41 14.35 9.90
CA GLY A 105 3.82 14.17 9.57
C GLY A 105 4.11 12.80 9.01
N GLU A 106 5.37 12.38 9.12
CA GLU A 106 5.85 11.13 8.54
C GLU A 106 5.50 9.92 9.44
N ALA A 107 5.07 8.85 8.79
CA ALA A 107 4.86 7.54 9.40
C ALA A 107 5.48 6.44 8.51
N LYS A 108 5.76 5.29 9.10
CA LYS A 108 6.30 4.12 8.41
C LYS A 108 5.26 3.02 8.32
N ILE A 109 5.22 2.33 7.20
CA ILE A 109 4.34 1.18 7.00
C ILE A 109 5.19 -0.05 6.67
N THR A 110 4.85 -1.16 7.29
CA THR A 110 5.38 -2.48 6.94
C THR A 110 4.24 -3.33 6.40
N VAL A 111 4.51 -4.09 5.36
CA VAL A 111 3.57 -5.04 4.77
C VAL A 111 4.19 -6.41 4.77
N LYS A 112 3.47 -7.40 5.30
CA LYS A 112 3.86 -8.80 5.33
C LYS A 112 2.77 -9.66 4.72
N PHE A 113 3.16 -10.60 3.87
CA PHE A 113 2.21 -11.57 3.33
C PHE A 113 1.97 -12.69 4.34
N ILE A 114 0.71 -12.93 4.66
CA ILE A 114 0.28 -14.07 5.48
C ILE A 114 0.14 -15.29 4.59
N LYS A 115 -0.52 -15.11 3.44
CA LYS A 115 -0.69 -16.15 2.43
C LYS A 115 -0.92 -15.51 1.07
N ILE A 116 -0.18 -15.96 0.07
CA ILE A 116 -0.48 -15.68 -1.33
C ILE A 116 -0.96 -16.99 -1.96
N GLY A 117 -2.27 -17.14 -2.02
CA GLY A 117 -2.91 -18.27 -2.68
C GLY A 117 -3.13 -17.99 -4.16
N ARG A 118 -3.56 -19.03 -4.90
CA ARG A 118 -3.87 -18.89 -6.33
C ARG A 118 -5.07 -17.96 -6.58
N GLN A 119 -6.06 -17.98 -5.71
CA GLN A 119 -7.29 -17.18 -5.83
C GLN A 119 -7.41 -16.09 -4.78
N ILE A 120 -6.93 -16.33 -3.56
CA ILE A 120 -7.08 -15.44 -2.42
C ILE A 120 -5.70 -15.18 -1.81
N ALA A 121 -5.43 -13.90 -1.53
CA ALA A 121 -4.28 -13.45 -0.78
C ALA A 121 -4.71 -12.78 0.52
N THR A 122 -3.92 -12.97 1.57
CA THR A 122 -4.09 -12.29 2.85
C THR A 122 -2.77 -11.63 3.23
N MET A 123 -2.86 -10.34 3.56
CA MET A 123 -1.72 -9.48 3.89
C MET A 123 -1.96 -8.81 5.24
N GLU A 124 -0.90 -8.56 5.97
CA GLU A 124 -0.90 -7.73 7.16
C GLU A 124 -0.10 -6.46 6.88
N ALA A 125 -0.69 -5.30 7.15
CA ALA A 125 0.01 -4.03 7.10
C ALA A 125 -0.05 -3.34 8.46
N ARG A 126 1.06 -2.75 8.87
CA ARG A 126 1.19 -2.02 10.15
C ARG A 126 1.74 -0.64 9.89
N ILE A 127 1.21 0.35 10.59
CA ILE A 127 1.72 1.71 10.54
C ILE A 127 2.28 2.12 11.90
N PHE A 128 3.44 2.77 11.87
CA PHE A 128 4.19 3.23 13.04
C PHE A 128 4.39 4.74 12.96
N ASP A 129 4.33 5.40 14.10
CA ASP A 129 4.66 6.82 14.21
C ASP A 129 6.17 7.07 14.11
N GLU A 130 6.58 8.34 14.18
CA GLU A 130 7.99 8.75 14.12
C GLU A 130 8.84 8.20 15.27
N ASN A 131 8.23 7.75 16.35
CA ASN A 131 8.89 7.12 17.50
C ASN A 131 8.83 5.57 17.45
N ASP A 132 8.52 5.00 16.27
CA ASP A 132 8.39 3.56 16.03
C ASP A 132 7.31 2.87 16.89
N LYS A 133 6.30 3.62 17.34
CA LYS A 133 5.16 3.06 18.07
C LYS A 133 4.05 2.64 17.11
N LEU A 134 3.55 1.42 17.30
CA LEU A 134 2.47 0.86 16.49
C LEU A 134 1.19 1.67 16.66
N VAL A 135 0.69 2.22 15.55
CA VAL A 135 -0.53 3.04 15.49
C VAL A 135 -1.75 2.22 15.10
N ALA A 136 -1.65 1.45 14.03
CA ALA A 136 -2.74 0.62 13.53
C ALA A 136 -2.22 -0.64 12.85
N THR A 137 -3.08 -1.65 12.80
CA THR A 137 -2.85 -2.93 12.12
C THR A 137 -4.02 -3.19 11.18
N LEU A 138 -3.72 -3.49 9.93
CA LEU A 138 -4.68 -3.88 8.89
C LEU A 138 -4.48 -5.35 8.53
N MET A 139 -5.58 -6.11 8.50
CA MET A 139 -5.67 -7.37 7.78
C MET A 139 -6.40 -7.11 6.47
N HIS A 140 -5.74 -7.43 5.36
CA HIS A 140 -6.24 -7.21 4.00
C HIS A 140 -6.43 -8.54 3.30
N THR A 141 -7.67 -8.87 2.97
CA THR A 141 -8.01 -10.04 2.15
C THR A 141 -8.45 -9.60 0.77
N ALA A 142 -7.90 -10.22 -0.24
CA ALA A 142 -8.16 -9.86 -1.64
C ALA A 142 -8.24 -11.08 -2.54
N ILE A 143 -9.03 -10.96 -3.61
CA ILE A 143 -8.98 -11.88 -4.75
C ILE A 143 -7.77 -11.50 -5.60
N ASN A 144 -7.01 -12.51 -6.01
CA ASN A 144 -5.90 -12.35 -6.94
C ASN A 144 -6.46 -12.17 -8.35
N PHE A 145 -6.45 -10.92 -8.83
CA PHE A 145 -6.95 -10.55 -10.14
C PHE A 145 -5.81 -10.43 -11.14
N ALA A 146 -5.81 -11.33 -12.14
CA ALA A 146 -4.80 -11.29 -13.20
C ALA A 146 -4.94 -10.02 -14.06
N ILE A 147 -3.83 -9.32 -14.27
CA ILE A 147 -3.75 -8.18 -15.18
C ILE A 147 -3.48 -8.74 -16.59
N PRO A 148 -4.35 -8.49 -17.57
CA PRO A 148 -4.11 -8.92 -18.95
C PRO A 148 -2.78 -8.37 -19.47
N LYS A 149 -1.99 -9.20 -20.16
CA LYS A 149 -0.85 -8.71 -20.93
C LYS A 149 -1.39 -7.83 -22.03
N GLN A 150 -0.84 -6.62 -22.17
CA GLN A 150 -1.08 -5.84 -23.39
C GLN A 150 -0.43 -6.62 -24.53
N GLU A 151 -1.23 -7.06 -25.51
CA GLU A 151 -0.72 -7.54 -26.78
C GLU A 151 -0.15 -6.32 -27.52
N ASP A 152 1.11 -6.42 -27.96
CA ASP A 152 1.80 -5.41 -28.77
C ASP A 152 1.13 -5.26 -30.15
#